data_2c27d2f7f94853c78e4c94b2d95ef0a7
#
_entry.id   2c27d2f7f94853c78e4c94b2d95ef0a7
#
_cell.length_a   1.000
_cell.length_b   1.000
_cell.length_c   1.000
_cell.angle_alpha   90.00
_cell.angle_beta   90.00
_cell.angle_gamma   90.00
#
_symmetry.space_group_name_H-M   'P 1'
#
loop_
_entity.id
_entity.type
_entity.pdbx_description
1 polymer ?
#
loop_
_entity_poly.entity_id
_entity_poly.type
_entity_poly.pdbx_seq_one_letter_code
_entity_poly.pdbx_strand_id
1 'polypeptide(L)'
;VKIVKLTRAEKNPDVFYAEFEDGGTLKVNVALIADYSLYTGRELNGEEYDALKASAASASAKARALRILGKRNMSRREITDRLVQKGESGETAEETADWLENIGAVNDAEYAALIVRHYMSRGYGKMRIQDELYRRGIEKELWEEALRTLQESDNMAYAYLVAKLRGSVPDKAVTKRVSDALYRRGFSWEEIKSALNMYKSELDTDII
;
A
#
# COMPACT_ATOMS: atom_id res chain seq x y z
N VAL A 1 22.85 -18.37 29.20
CA VAL A 1 23.70 -18.09 28.02
C VAL A 1 24.44 -16.78 28.27
N LYS A 2 25.76 -16.73 28.03
CA LYS A 2 26.61 -15.59 28.34
C LYS A 2 26.89 -14.77 27.04
N ILE A 3 26.83 -13.44 27.13
CA ILE A 3 27.26 -12.53 26.07
C ILE A 3 28.79 -12.46 26.09
N VAL A 4 29.44 -12.94 25.04
CA VAL A 4 30.90 -12.92 24.92
C VAL A 4 31.41 -11.64 24.28
N LYS A 5 30.59 -10.99 23.43
CA LYS A 5 30.96 -9.75 22.77
C LYS A 5 29.71 -8.94 22.38
N LEU A 6 29.83 -7.62 22.48
CA LEU A 6 28.83 -6.66 22.02
C LEU A 6 29.52 -5.66 21.10
N THR A 7 29.21 -5.72 19.79
CA THR A 7 29.91 -4.93 18.77
C THR A 7 28.93 -4.00 18.07
N ARG A 8 29.27 -2.74 17.93
CA ARG A 8 28.50 -1.75 17.17
C ARG A 8 28.63 -2.00 15.66
N ALA A 9 27.54 -1.91 14.93
CA ALA A 9 27.56 -2.04 13.47
C ALA A 9 28.21 -0.80 12.82
N GLU A 10 29.08 -1.02 11.82
CA GLU A 10 29.81 0.06 11.14
C GLU A 10 28.90 1.06 10.41
N LYS A 11 27.84 0.56 9.79
CA LYS A 11 26.95 1.37 8.91
C LYS A 11 25.75 1.99 9.62
N ASN A 12 25.46 1.56 10.86
CA ASN A 12 24.31 2.06 11.61
C ASN A 12 24.66 2.14 13.10
N PRO A 13 24.81 3.35 13.66
CA PRO A 13 25.25 3.54 15.05
C PRO A 13 24.25 3.04 16.09
N ASP A 14 22.97 2.83 15.73
CA ASP A 14 21.92 2.35 16.65
C ASP A 14 21.80 0.84 16.65
N VAL A 15 22.61 0.14 15.85
CA VAL A 15 22.59 -1.31 15.72
C VAL A 15 23.85 -1.92 16.32
N PHE A 16 23.67 -3.00 17.08
CA PHE A 16 24.72 -3.79 17.67
C PHE A 16 24.51 -5.28 17.36
N TYR A 17 25.60 -6.04 17.46
CA TYR A 17 25.61 -7.49 17.39
C TYR A 17 26.05 -8.04 18.73
N ALA A 18 25.17 -8.79 19.39
CA ALA A 18 25.48 -9.53 20.60
C ALA A 18 25.87 -10.97 20.20
N GLU A 19 27.11 -11.34 20.47
CA GLU A 19 27.65 -12.70 20.26
C GLU A 19 27.55 -13.45 21.57
N PHE A 20 27.07 -14.68 21.53
CA PHE A 20 26.85 -15.55 22.72
C PHE A 20 27.84 -16.70 22.74
N GLU A 21 28.06 -17.27 23.90
CA GLU A 21 28.99 -18.38 24.12
C GLU A 21 28.63 -19.68 23.38
N ASP A 22 27.35 -19.84 22.99
CA ASP A 22 26.86 -20.94 22.16
C ASP A 22 27.16 -20.71 20.65
N GLY A 23 27.80 -19.61 20.29
CA GLY A 23 28.08 -19.20 18.92
C GLY A 23 26.94 -18.42 18.25
N GLY A 24 25.81 -18.25 18.92
CA GLY A 24 24.68 -17.45 18.42
C GLY A 24 25.04 -15.97 18.31
N THR A 25 24.40 -15.28 17.39
CA THR A 25 24.53 -13.82 17.23
C THR A 25 23.14 -13.20 17.08
N LEU A 26 22.82 -12.21 17.90
CA LEU A 26 21.61 -11.42 17.77
C LEU A 26 21.92 -10.00 17.37
N LYS A 27 21.14 -9.49 16.44
CA LYS A 27 21.12 -8.08 16.09
C LYS A 27 20.18 -7.34 17.05
N VAL A 28 20.72 -6.43 17.84
CA VAL A 28 19.99 -5.65 18.83
C VAL A 28 20.16 -4.16 18.57
N ASN A 29 19.26 -3.34 19.09
CA ASN A 29 19.35 -1.88 19.03
C ASN A 29 19.61 -1.31 20.44
N VAL A 30 19.84 0.01 20.49
CA VAL A 30 20.12 0.71 21.77
C VAL A 30 19.02 0.52 22.80
N ALA A 31 17.73 0.51 22.36
CA ALA A 31 16.60 0.27 23.28
C ALA A 31 16.67 -1.11 23.91
N LEU A 32 16.88 -2.16 23.13
CA LEU A 32 17.03 -3.52 23.65
C LEU A 32 18.26 -3.69 24.57
N ILE A 33 19.36 -2.96 24.27
CA ILE A 33 20.53 -2.95 25.14
C ILE A 33 20.16 -2.37 26.51
N ALA A 34 19.39 -1.28 26.54
CA ALA A 34 18.92 -0.67 27.77
C ALA A 34 17.92 -1.55 28.52
N ASP A 35 16.87 -2.02 27.81
CA ASP A 35 15.76 -2.78 28.38
C ASP A 35 16.23 -4.10 29.03
N TYR A 36 17.17 -4.79 28.38
CA TYR A 36 17.73 -6.05 28.84
C TYR A 36 19.07 -5.88 29.58
N SER A 37 19.54 -4.64 29.74
CA SER A 37 20.83 -4.32 30.38
C SER A 37 21.99 -5.14 29.78
N LEU A 38 22.10 -5.18 28.44
CA LEU A 38 23.08 -6.00 27.74
C LEU A 38 24.49 -5.41 27.82
N TYR A 39 25.45 -6.21 28.25
CA TYR A 39 26.88 -5.87 28.22
C TYR A 39 27.73 -7.15 28.06
N THR A 40 28.96 -7.00 27.64
CA THR A 40 29.90 -8.15 27.53
C THR A 40 30.13 -8.78 28.89
N GLY A 41 29.88 -10.06 29.01
CA GLY A 41 29.97 -10.81 30.25
C GLY A 41 28.63 -11.04 30.95
N ARG A 42 27.52 -10.40 30.54
CA ARG A 42 26.20 -10.66 31.11
C ARG A 42 25.77 -12.08 30.82
N GLU A 43 25.24 -12.73 31.84
CA GLU A 43 24.58 -14.04 31.75
C GLU A 43 23.07 -13.82 31.72
N LEU A 44 22.40 -14.46 30.77
CA LEU A 44 20.94 -14.50 30.61
C LEU A 44 20.48 -15.91 30.98
N ASN A 45 19.39 -16.02 31.71
CA ASN A 45 18.71 -17.31 31.87
C ASN A 45 17.96 -17.66 30.56
N GLY A 46 17.36 -18.86 30.52
CA GLY A 46 16.67 -19.34 29.31
C GLY A 46 15.49 -18.44 28.90
N GLU A 47 14.68 -18.02 29.85
CA GLU A 47 13.52 -17.17 29.63
C GLU A 47 13.94 -15.77 29.15
N GLU A 48 14.95 -15.15 29.77
CA GLU A 48 15.49 -13.86 29.36
C GLU A 48 16.06 -13.90 27.92
N TYR A 49 16.76 -15.00 27.60
CA TYR A 49 17.35 -15.17 26.27
C TYR A 49 16.28 -15.34 25.18
N ASP A 50 15.23 -16.14 25.46
CA ASP A 50 14.13 -16.33 24.52
C ASP A 50 13.30 -15.04 24.34
N ALA A 51 13.04 -14.31 25.43
CA ALA A 51 12.39 -13.00 25.36
C ALA A 51 13.23 -11.98 24.56
N LEU A 52 14.56 -11.97 24.77
CA LEU A 52 15.45 -11.12 23.99
C LEU A 52 15.44 -11.46 22.49
N LYS A 53 15.44 -12.77 22.14
CA LYS A 53 15.33 -13.21 20.73
C LYS A 53 14.04 -12.73 20.09
N ALA A 54 12.91 -12.90 20.77
CA ALA A 54 11.61 -12.44 20.28
C ALA A 54 11.58 -10.92 20.08
N SER A 55 12.06 -10.18 21.08
CA SER A 55 12.13 -8.71 21.02
C SER A 55 13.07 -8.22 19.91
N ALA A 56 14.20 -8.88 19.68
CA ALA A 56 15.15 -8.57 18.62
C ALA A 56 14.56 -8.85 17.23
N ALA A 57 13.84 -9.95 17.06
CA ALA A 57 13.11 -10.29 15.85
C ALA A 57 12.05 -9.21 15.53
N SER A 58 11.21 -8.87 16.51
CA SER A 58 10.19 -7.81 16.38
C SER A 58 10.81 -6.46 16.00
N ALA A 59 11.86 -6.01 16.69
CA ALA A 59 12.55 -4.77 16.39
C ALA A 59 13.15 -4.76 14.98
N SER A 60 13.70 -5.89 14.51
CA SER A 60 14.24 -6.05 13.17
C SER A 60 13.14 -5.97 12.11
N ALA A 61 12.00 -6.62 12.33
CA ALA A 61 10.84 -6.59 11.45
C ALA A 61 10.27 -5.17 11.33
N LYS A 62 10.07 -4.47 12.44
CA LYS A 62 9.61 -3.07 12.48
C LYS A 62 10.54 -2.13 11.70
N ALA A 63 11.86 -2.22 11.94
CA ALA A 63 12.84 -1.42 11.21
C ALA A 63 12.86 -1.73 9.70
N ARG A 64 12.64 -2.99 9.32
CA ARG A 64 12.50 -3.42 7.91
C ARG A 64 11.25 -2.85 7.29
N ALA A 65 10.12 -2.92 7.98
CA ALA A 65 8.82 -2.41 7.53
C ALA A 65 8.88 -0.90 7.25
N LEU A 66 9.39 -0.11 8.18
CA LEU A 66 9.55 1.34 8.00
C LEU A 66 10.43 1.68 6.79
N ARG A 67 11.50 0.91 6.55
CA ARG A 67 12.36 1.08 5.37
C ARG A 67 11.64 0.74 4.05
N ILE A 68 10.73 -0.22 4.08
CA ILE A 68 9.91 -0.58 2.93
C ILE A 68 8.90 0.54 2.66
N LEU A 69 8.17 1.00 3.67
CA LEU A 69 7.18 2.09 3.57
C LEU A 69 7.81 3.44 3.18
N GLY A 70 9.06 3.70 3.56
CA GLY A 70 9.79 4.90 3.14
C GLY A 70 9.99 5.02 1.61
N LYS A 71 9.69 3.99 0.83
CA LYS A 71 9.77 4.03 -0.64
C LYS A 71 8.44 4.33 -1.32
N ARG A 72 7.33 3.84 -0.79
CA ARG A 72 5.97 4.08 -1.26
C ARG A 72 4.95 3.67 -0.21
N ASN A 73 3.77 4.25 -0.29
CA ASN A 73 2.63 3.79 0.50
C ASN A 73 2.25 2.35 0.11
N MET A 74 1.81 1.60 1.10
CA MET A 74 1.34 0.22 0.96
C MET A 74 0.13 0.01 1.84
N SER A 75 -0.74 -0.92 1.44
CA SER A 75 -1.80 -1.42 2.31
C SER A 75 -1.22 -2.31 3.40
N ARG A 76 -2.02 -2.54 4.44
CA ARG A 76 -1.74 -3.54 5.48
C ARG A 76 -1.34 -4.88 4.84
N ARG A 77 -2.13 -5.37 3.91
CA ARG A 77 -1.86 -6.63 3.22
C ARG A 77 -0.55 -6.60 2.42
N GLU A 78 -0.30 -5.54 1.65
CA GLU A 78 0.95 -5.41 0.88
C GLU A 78 2.19 -5.45 1.77
N ILE A 79 2.17 -4.79 2.96
CA ILE A 79 3.32 -4.78 3.86
C ILE A 79 3.50 -6.12 4.57
N THR A 80 2.42 -6.78 5.01
CA THR A 80 2.46 -8.12 5.60
C THR A 80 3.03 -9.13 4.61
N ASP A 81 2.49 -9.19 3.39
CA ASP A 81 3.00 -10.06 2.32
C ASP A 81 4.48 -9.80 2.04
N ARG A 82 4.88 -8.53 2.06
CA ARG A 82 6.27 -8.13 1.80
C ARG A 82 7.22 -8.55 2.90
N LEU A 83 6.79 -8.49 4.16
CA LEU A 83 7.58 -8.95 5.31
C LEU A 83 7.78 -10.46 5.26
N VAL A 84 6.73 -11.23 4.97
CA VAL A 84 6.81 -12.69 4.79
C VAL A 84 7.76 -13.05 3.64
N GLN A 85 7.66 -12.37 2.50
CA GLN A 85 8.61 -12.55 1.37
C GLN A 85 10.06 -12.24 1.75
N LYS A 86 10.29 -11.44 2.79
CA LYS A 86 11.62 -11.08 3.31
C LYS A 86 12.09 -12.02 4.44
N GLY A 87 11.32 -13.06 4.72
CA GLY A 87 11.69 -14.13 5.67
C GLY A 87 11.17 -13.92 7.10
N GLU A 88 10.29 -12.93 7.33
CA GLU A 88 9.58 -12.86 8.61
C GLU A 88 8.53 -13.97 8.71
N SER A 89 8.25 -14.45 9.93
CA SER A 89 7.10 -15.35 10.15
C SER A 89 5.79 -14.61 9.88
N GLY A 90 4.71 -15.35 9.55
CA GLY A 90 3.39 -14.75 9.38
C GLY A 90 2.94 -14.00 10.64
N GLU A 91 3.16 -14.58 11.82
CA GLU A 91 2.83 -13.96 13.11
C GLU A 91 3.58 -12.64 13.33
N THR A 92 4.91 -12.64 13.15
CA THR A 92 5.72 -11.40 13.25
C THR A 92 5.33 -10.35 12.23
N ALA A 93 4.94 -10.76 11.01
CA ALA A 93 4.49 -9.85 9.98
C ALA A 93 3.17 -9.18 10.34
N GLU A 94 2.18 -9.94 10.87
CA GLU A 94 0.90 -9.41 11.34
C GLU A 94 1.07 -8.47 12.53
N GLU A 95 1.83 -8.87 13.55
CA GLU A 95 2.14 -8.01 14.71
C GLU A 95 2.82 -6.70 14.28
N THR A 96 3.70 -6.79 13.28
CA THR A 96 4.37 -5.60 12.73
C THR A 96 3.38 -4.72 11.99
N ALA A 97 2.42 -5.29 11.24
CA ALA A 97 1.37 -4.55 10.57
C ALA A 97 0.43 -3.85 11.57
N ASP A 98 0.02 -4.54 12.65
CA ASP A 98 -0.76 -3.95 13.74
C ASP A 98 -0.03 -2.74 14.36
N TRP A 99 1.26 -2.90 14.63
CA TRP A 99 2.07 -1.81 15.16
C TRP A 99 2.15 -0.62 14.19
N LEU A 100 2.29 -0.87 12.86
CA LEU A 100 2.31 0.18 11.85
C LEU A 100 0.98 0.95 11.75
N GLU A 101 -0.14 0.26 11.90
CA GLU A 101 -1.47 0.90 11.97
C GLU A 101 -1.59 1.74 13.23
N ASN A 102 -1.19 1.21 14.38
CA ASN A 102 -1.24 1.92 15.66
C ASN A 102 -0.43 3.22 15.69
N ILE A 103 0.69 3.28 14.96
CA ILE A 103 1.50 4.51 14.81
C ILE A 103 1.07 5.37 13.61
N GLY A 104 0.02 4.98 12.87
CA GLY A 104 -0.48 5.69 11.69
C GLY A 104 0.44 5.63 10.47
N ALA A 105 1.42 4.72 10.44
CA ALA A 105 2.32 4.53 9.30
C ALA A 105 1.69 3.72 8.16
N VAL A 106 0.65 2.95 8.48
CA VAL A 106 -0.25 2.28 7.54
C VAL A 106 -1.67 2.72 7.85
N ASN A 107 -2.39 3.13 6.83
CA ASN A 107 -3.81 3.51 6.91
C ASN A 107 -4.48 3.17 5.57
N ASP A 108 -5.19 2.06 5.54
CA ASP A 108 -5.79 1.54 4.32
C ASP A 108 -6.92 2.45 3.79
N ALA A 109 -7.64 3.17 4.65
CA ALA A 109 -8.65 4.14 4.23
C ALA A 109 -8.02 5.33 3.49
N GLU A 110 -6.97 5.91 4.03
CA GLU A 110 -6.23 7.01 3.37
C GLU A 110 -5.56 6.52 2.09
N TYR A 111 -5.00 5.31 2.09
CA TYR A 111 -4.37 4.75 0.91
C TYR A 111 -5.39 4.45 -0.19
N ALA A 112 -6.58 3.94 0.15
CA ALA A 112 -7.69 3.78 -0.78
C ALA A 112 -8.08 5.12 -1.43
N ALA A 113 -8.22 6.19 -0.65
CA ALA A 113 -8.52 7.52 -1.16
C ALA A 113 -7.41 8.06 -2.10
N LEU A 114 -6.14 7.78 -1.79
CA LEU A 114 -5.01 8.12 -2.68
C LEU A 114 -5.09 7.38 -4.01
N ILE A 115 -5.38 6.08 -3.99
CA ILE A 115 -5.55 5.25 -5.20
C ILE A 115 -6.69 5.81 -6.05
N VAL A 116 -7.85 6.07 -5.45
CA VAL A 116 -9.01 6.61 -6.15
C VAL A 116 -8.65 7.92 -6.85
N ARG A 117 -8.10 8.90 -6.13
CA ARG A 117 -7.70 10.20 -6.71
C ARG A 117 -6.69 10.04 -7.85
N HIS A 118 -5.71 9.15 -7.69
CA HIS A 118 -4.69 8.89 -8.71
C HIS A 118 -5.28 8.32 -10.00
N TYR A 119 -6.19 7.36 -9.90
CA TYR A 119 -6.82 6.75 -11.07
C TYR A 119 -7.86 7.67 -11.71
N MET A 120 -8.61 8.44 -10.91
CA MET A 120 -9.52 9.49 -11.42
C MET A 120 -8.77 10.53 -12.27
N SER A 121 -7.67 11.05 -11.75
CA SER A 121 -6.87 12.06 -12.48
C SER A 121 -6.32 11.55 -13.82
N ARG A 122 -6.29 10.23 -14.02
CA ARG A 122 -5.89 9.56 -15.25
C ARG A 122 -7.08 9.17 -16.15
N GLY A 123 -8.30 9.53 -15.75
CA GLY A 123 -9.52 9.24 -16.51
C GLY A 123 -9.90 7.74 -16.50
N TYR A 124 -9.69 7.05 -15.38
CA TYR A 124 -10.17 5.68 -15.18
C TYR A 124 -11.51 5.66 -14.47
N GLY A 125 -12.42 4.77 -14.90
CA GLY A 125 -13.73 4.57 -14.33
C GLY A 125 -13.73 3.68 -13.07
N LYS A 126 -14.89 3.64 -12.42
CA LYS A 126 -15.11 2.96 -11.13
C LYS A 126 -14.64 1.50 -11.11
N MET A 127 -14.97 0.72 -12.14
CA MET A 127 -14.61 -0.71 -12.20
C MET A 127 -13.10 -0.91 -12.15
N ARG A 128 -12.34 -0.11 -12.90
CA ARG A 128 -10.87 -0.18 -12.91
C ARG A 128 -10.25 0.22 -11.57
N ILE A 129 -10.85 1.18 -10.89
CA ILE A 129 -10.43 1.62 -9.55
C ILE A 129 -10.69 0.51 -8.53
N GLN A 130 -11.88 -0.12 -8.58
CA GLN A 130 -12.20 -1.25 -7.71
C GLN A 130 -11.25 -2.44 -7.91
N ASP A 131 -10.90 -2.76 -9.16
CA ASP A 131 -9.90 -3.78 -9.47
C ASP A 131 -8.54 -3.48 -8.83
N GLU A 132 -8.13 -2.21 -8.83
CA GLU A 132 -6.86 -1.82 -8.22
C GLU A 132 -6.92 -1.88 -6.70
N LEU A 133 -8.00 -1.44 -6.07
CA LEU A 133 -8.22 -1.57 -4.61
C LEU A 133 -8.16 -3.04 -4.19
N TYR A 134 -8.84 -3.92 -4.94
CA TYR A 134 -8.80 -5.37 -4.71
C TYR A 134 -7.37 -5.94 -4.83
N ARG A 135 -6.65 -5.59 -5.91
CA ARG A 135 -5.27 -6.04 -6.13
C ARG A 135 -4.30 -5.60 -5.03
N ARG A 136 -4.56 -4.45 -4.42
CA ARG A 136 -3.82 -3.92 -3.27
C ARG A 136 -4.23 -4.51 -1.94
N GLY A 137 -5.27 -5.35 -1.94
CA GLY A 137 -5.78 -6.00 -0.74
C GLY A 137 -6.48 -5.05 0.23
N ILE A 138 -7.00 -3.92 -0.27
CA ILE A 138 -7.85 -3.03 0.51
C ILE A 138 -9.18 -3.73 0.76
N GLU A 139 -9.66 -3.73 2.00
CA GLU A 139 -10.93 -4.31 2.39
C GLU A 139 -12.11 -3.59 1.73
N LYS A 140 -13.13 -4.36 1.32
CA LYS A 140 -14.27 -3.82 0.55
C LYS A 140 -15.07 -2.78 1.31
N GLU A 141 -15.10 -2.90 2.64
CA GLU A 141 -15.76 -2.00 3.56
C GLU A 141 -15.22 -0.56 3.46
N LEU A 142 -13.95 -0.40 3.07
CA LEU A 142 -13.30 0.89 2.88
C LEU A 142 -13.54 1.50 1.49
N TRP A 143 -14.07 0.71 0.54
CA TRP A 143 -14.21 1.17 -0.84
C TRP A 143 -15.29 2.21 -1.02
N GLU A 144 -16.42 2.07 -0.31
CA GLU A 144 -17.57 2.96 -0.47
C GLU A 144 -17.19 4.41 -0.15
N GLU A 145 -16.53 4.62 1.00
CA GLU A 145 -16.06 5.93 1.39
C GLU A 145 -15.04 6.50 0.40
N ALA A 146 -14.05 5.70 0.02
CA ALA A 146 -13.02 6.11 -0.92
C ALA A 146 -13.61 6.46 -2.30
N LEU A 147 -14.63 5.73 -2.76
CA LEU A 147 -15.30 5.93 -4.04
C LEU A 147 -16.38 7.03 -4.03
N ARG A 148 -16.73 7.59 -2.87
CA ARG A 148 -17.75 8.66 -2.77
C ARG A 148 -17.39 9.87 -3.63
N THR A 149 -16.11 10.21 -3.71
CA THR A 149 -15.60 11.30 -4.57
C THR A 149 -15.79 11.06 -6.07
N LEU A 150 -16.01 9.79 -6.50
CA LEU A 150 -16.32 9.47 -7.90
C LEU A 150 -17.75 9.85 -8.28
N GLN A 151 -18.70 9.85 -7.33
CA GLN A 151 -20.10 10.20 -7.60
C GLN A 151 -20.26 11.68 -7.95
N GLU A 152 -19.29 12.52 -7.55
CA GLU A 152 -19.25 13.95 -7.88
C GLU A 152 -18.67 14.24 -9.28
N SER A 153 -18.14 13.23 -9.97
CA SER A 153 -17.46 13.37 -11.25
C SER A 153 -18.20 12.67 -12.41
N ASP A 154 -19.52 12.82 -12.49
CA ASP A 154 -20.40 12.16 -13.49
C ASP A 154 -19.99 12.38 -14.97
N ASN A 155 -18.95 13.20 -15.22
CA ASN A 155 -18.58 13.64 -16.57
C ASN A 155 -17.22 13.10 -17.08
N MET A 156 -16.55 12.17 -16.39
CA MET A 156 -15.23 11.72 -16.87
C MET A 156 -15.29 10.96 -18.20
N ALA A 157 -16.31 10.12 -18.39
CA ALA A 157 -16.52 9.44 -19.67
C ALA A 157 -16.81 10.44 -20.79
N TYR A 158 -17.64 11.44 -20.50
CA TYR A 158 -17.96 12.53 -21.40
C TYR A 158 -16.72 13.36 -21.76
N ALA A 159 -15.93 13.81 -20.77
CA ALA A 159 -14.69 14.56 -21.01
C ALA A 159 -13.70 13.78 -21.90
N TYR A 160 -13.65 12.44 -21.74
CA TYR A 160 -12.87 11.59 -22.64
C TYR A 160 -13.38 11.65 -24.08
N LEU A 161 -14.71 11.61 -24.30
CA LEU A 161 -15.32 11.70 -25.62
C LEU A 161 -15.01 13.06 -26.28
N VAL A 162 -15.21 14.16 -25.55
CA VAL A 162 -14.90 15.51 -26.02
C VAL A 162 -13.45 15.62 -26.49
N ALA A 163 -12.52 15.16 -25.66
CA ALA A 163 -11.09 15.19 -25.98
C ALA A 163 -10.71 14.32 -27.19
N LYS A 164 -11.44 13.21 -27.42
CA LYS A 164 -11.15 12.27 -28.52
C LYS A 164 -11.84 12.61 -29.81
N LEU A 165 -13.07 13.09 -29.76
CA LEU A 165 -13.91 13.32 -30.93
C LEU A 165 -13.80 14.76 -31.45
N ARG A 166 -13.42 15.73 -30.60
CA ARG A 166 -13.12 17.11 -30.93
C ARG A 166 -14.22 17.78 -31.77
N GLY A 167 -15.47 17.60 -31.38
CA GLY A 167 -16.63 18.17 -32.07
C GLY A 167 -17.08 17.40 -33.35
N SER A 168 -16.43 16.28 -33.70
CA SER A 168 -16.86 15.48 -34.83
C SER A 168 -18.00 14.52 -34.47
N VAL A 169 -18.97 14.37 -35.39
CA VAL A 169 -20.04 13.37 -35.26
C VAL A 169 -19.44 11.98 -35.50
N PRO A 170 -19.45 11.09 -34.50
CA PRO A 170 -18.85 9.77 -34.65
C PRO A 170 -19.72 8.86 -35.49
N ASP A 171 -19.16 8.22 -36.50
CA ASP A 171 -19.78 7.10 -37.18
C ASP A 171 -19.87 5.85 -36.30
N LYS A 172 -20.48 4.78 -36.81
CA LYS A 172 -20.65 3.51 -36.07
C LYS A 172 -19.32 2.87 -35.67
N ALA A 173 -18.29 2.95 -36.52
CA ALA A 173 -16.97 2.37 -36.25
C ALA A 173 -16.21 3.18 -35.19
N VAL A 174 -16.25 4.50 -35.26
CA VAL A 174 -15.66 5.41 -34.28
C VAL A 174 -16.38 5.27 -32.93
N THR A 175 -17.72 5.24 -32.94
CA THR A 175 -18.53 5.02 -31.71
C THR A 175 -18.12 3.73 -31.00
N LYS A 176 -18.01 2.62 -31.74
CA LYS A 176 -17.56 1.34 -31.18
C LYS A 176 -16.15 1.47 -30.57
N ARG A 177 -15.21 2.08 -31.28
CA ARG A 177 -13.83 2.24 -30.84
C ARG A 177 -13.71 3.04 -29.54
N VAL A 178 -14.44 4.15 -29.42
CA VAL A 178 -14.40 4.96 -28.19
C VAL A 178 -15.12 4.27 -27.03
N SER A 179 -16.22 3.54 -27.31
CA SER A 179 -16.91 2.73 -26.29
C SER A 179 -16.02 1.62 -25.74
N ASP A 180 -15.34 0.87 -26.62
CA ASP A 180 -14.39 -0.17 -26.22
C ASP A 180 -13.21 0.41 -25.42
N ALA A 181 -12.76 1.62 -25.75
CA ALA A 181 -11.71 2.30 -25.02
C ALA A 181 -12.15 2.74 -23.61
N LEU A 182 -13.36 3.26 -23.46
CA LEU A 182 -13.95 3.63 -22.16
C LEU A 182 -14.20 2.38 -21.31
N TYR A 183 -14.72 1.31 -21.91
CA TYR A 183 -14.92 0.03 -21.19
C TYR A 183 -13.60 -0.51 -20.63
N ARG A 184 -12.53 -0.53 -21.43
CA ARG A 184 -11.19 -0.92 -20.94
C ARG A 184 -10.65 -0.01 -19.84
N ARG A 185 -11.12 1.23 -19.75
CA ARG A 185 -10.81 2.17 -18.67
C ARG A 185 -11.65 1.96 -17.43
N GLY A 186 -12.62 1.04 -17.46
CA GLY A 186 -13.45 0.67 -16.31
C GLY A 186 -14.70 1.49 -16.14
N PHE A 187 -15.23 2.07 -17.25
CA PHE A 187 -16.57 2.66 -17.28
C PHE A 187 -17.61 1.57 -17.58
N SER A 188 -18.77 1.64 -16.93
CA SER A 188 -19.91 0.76 -17.24
C SER A 188 -20.53 1.11 -18.57
N TRP A 189 -21.33 0.17 -19.14
CA TRP A 189 -22.05 0.44 -20.38
C TRP A 189 -23.10 1.54 -20.24
N GLU A 190 -23.70 1.69 -19.06
CA GLU A 190 -24.63 2.77 -18.72
C GLU A 190 -23.93 4.13 -18.76
N GLU A 191 -22.76 4.27 -18.11
CA GLU A 191 -21.95 5.49 -18.14
C GLU A 191 -21.51 5.84 -19.56
N ILE A 192 -21.05 4.86 -20.33
CA ILE A 192 -20.62 5.05 -21.73
C ILE A 192 -21.80 5.53 -22.59
N LYS A 193 -22.97 4.90 -22.46
CA LYS A 193 -24.17 5.24 -23.20
C LYS A 193 -24.67 6.65 -22.83
N SER A 194 -24.68 6.99 -21.55
CA SER A 194 -25.02 8.32 -21.06
C SER A 194 -24.09 9.38 -21.64
N ALA A 195 -22.77 9.16 -21.55
CA ALA A 195 -21.77 10.09 -22.09
C ALA A 195 -21.90 10.29 -23.61
N LEU A 196 -22.18 9.22 -24.38
CA LEU A 196 -22.41 9.30 -25.82
C LEU A 196 -23.66 10.09 -26.16
N ASN A 197 -24.75 9.92 -25.40
CA ASN A 197 -25.97 10.67 -25.58
C ASN A 197 -25.76 12.17 -25.29
N MET A 198 -25.08 12.51 -24.20
CA MET A 198 -24.72 13.89 -23.86
C MET A 198 -23.90 14.54 -25.00
N TYR A 199 -22.88 13.83 -25.47
CA TYR A 199 -22.01 14.32 -26.56
C TYR A 199 -22.79 14.59 -27.82
N LYS A 200 -23.71 13.74 -28.24
CA LYS A 200 -24.56 13.94 -29.43
C LYS A 200 -25.52 15.10 -29.23
N SER A 201 -26.16 15.22 -28.06
CA SER A 201 -27.10 16.31 -27.76
C SER A 201 -26.44 17.70 -27.86
N GLU A 202 -25.19 17.83 -27.41
CA GLU A 202 -24.43 19.10 -27.56
C GLU A 202 -24.15 19.43 -29.03
N LEU A 203 -23.73 18.46 -29.84
CA LEU A 203 -23.49 18.68 -31.26
C LEU A 203 -24.75 19.14 -31.99
N ASP A 204 -25.92 18.63 -31.58
CA ASP A 204 -27.20 19.05 -32.19
C ASP A 204 -27.58 20.50 -31.79
N THR A 205 -27.12 20.95 -30.60
CA THR A 205 -27.38 22.29 -30.10
C THR A 205 -26.45 23.37 -30.72
N ASP A 206 -25.21 22.99 -31.04
CA ASP A 206 -24.22 23.89 -31.66
C ASP A 206 -24.46 24.14 -33.16
N ILE A 207 -25.47 23.51 -33.79
CA ILE A 207 -25.84 23.65 -35.22
C ILE A 207 -26.99 24.67 -35.43
N ILE A 208 -27.56 25.21 -34.33
CA ILE A 208 -28.63 26.24 -34.37
C ILE A 208 -28.05 27.61 -34.11
#